data_4a57260c3f2e42e7e85646a609a42778
#
_entry.id   4a57260c3f2e42e7e85646a609a42778
#
_cell.length_a   1.000
_cell.length_b   1.000
_cell.length_c   1.000
_cell.angle_alpha   90.00
_cell.angle_beta   90.00
_cell.angle_gamma   90.00
#
_symmetry.space_group_name_H-M   'P 1'
#
loop_
_entity.id
_entity.type
_entity.pdbx_description
1 polymer ?
#
loop_
_entity_poly.entity_id
_entity_poly.type
_entity_poly.pdbx_seq_one_letter_code
_entity_poly.pdbx_strand_id
1 'polypeptide(L)'
;TRYLEEIIQICREMNVKLVLLHCPCFDWYRAHQNEEQTEQLRVLCRSLAAENKDIYFLDLLDDPDFVKDDYYDVNHLQDNGAKKFSRKVNDFLLSIDGK
;
A
#
# COMPACT_ATOMS: atom_id res chain seq x y z
N THR A 1 9.42 -6.39 10.86
CA THR A 1 8.95 -7.15 11.99
C THR A 1 9.00 -8.65 11.72
N ARG A 2 8.87 -9.45 12.75
CA ARG A 2 8.95 -10.90 12.65
C ARG A 2 7.92 -11.49 11.68
N TYR A 3 6.65 -11.04 11.79
CA TYR A 3 5.59 -11.56 10.94
C TYR A 3 5.81 -11.21 9.47
N LEU A 4 6.26 -9.98 9.22
CA LEU A 4 6.56 -9.54 7.86
C LEU A 4 7.71 -10.36 7.26
N GLU A 5 8.74 -10.63 8.05
CA GLU A 5 9.88 -11.45 7.62
C GLU A 5 9.44 -12.88 7.28
N GLU A 6 8.53 -13.45 8.08
CA GLU A 6 7.96 -14.76 7.82
C GLU A 6 7.17 -14.79 6.51
N ILE A 7 6.36 -13.75 6.25
CA ILE A 7 5.60 -13.61 5.00
C ILE A 7 6.55 -13.54 3.80
N ILE A 8 7.61 -12.75 3.91
CA ILE A 8 8.60 -12.61 2.86
C ILE A 8 9.26 -13.95 2.56
N GLN A 9 9.62 -14.71 3.60
CA GLN A 9 10.24 -16.01 3.42
C GLN A 9 9.30 -17.00 2.73
N ILE A 10 8.03 -17.02 3.11
CA ILE A 10 7.02 -17.88 2.47
C ILE A 10 6.88 -17.51 0.99
N CYS A 11 6.84 -16.22 0.67
CA CYS A 11 6.74 -15.76 -0.72
C CYS A 11 7.94 -16.20 -1.54
N ARG A 12 9.15 -16.14 -0.97
CA ARG A 12 10.36 -16.62 -1.64
C ARG A 12 10.29 -18.13 -1.92
N GLU A 13 9.87 -18.90 -0.92
CA GLU A 13 9.77 -20.36 -1.04
C GLU A 13 8.76 -20.77 -2.10
N MET A 14 7.66 -20.02 -2.21
CA MET A 14 6.61 -20.28 -3.18
C MET A 14 6.85 -19.60 -4.53
N ASN A 15 7.90 -18.80 -4.64
CA ASN A 15 8.24 -18.04 -5.86
C ASN A 15 7.10 -17.12 -6.31
N VAL A 16 6.51 -16.38 -5.36
CA VAL A 16 5.44 -15.41 -5.64
C VAL A 16 5.91 -13.99 -5.33
N LYS A 17 5.34 -13.02 -6.04
CA LYS A 17 5.61 -11.61 -5.81
C LYS A 17 4.75 -11.11 -4.64
N LEU A 18 5.31 -10.19 -3.85
CA LEU A 18 4.62 -9.57 -2.71
C LEU A 18 4.48 -8.07 -2.96
N VAL A 19 3.27 -7.57 -2.83
CA VAL A 19 3.02 -6.13 -2.90
C VAL A 19 2.64 -5.63 -1.50
N LEU A 20 3.46 -4.72 -0.98
CA LEU A 20 3.15 -4.01 0.26
C LEU A 20 2.29 -2.80 -0.12
N LEU A 21 1.13 -2.68 0.49
CA LEU A 21 0.15 -1.66 0.12
C LEU A 21 -0.15 -0.76 1.31
N HIS A 22 0.03 0.55 1.12
CA HIS A 22 -0.39 1.55 2.09
C HIS A 22 -1.66 2.22 1.55
N CYS A 23 -2.79 1.97 2.22
CA CYS A 23 -4.10 2.39 1.75
C CYS A 23 -4.31 3.90 1.93
N PRO A 24 -5.15 4.54 1.07
CA PRO A 24 -5.46 5.94 1.23
C PRO A 24 -6.27 6.20 2.50
N CYS A 25 -6.13 7.39 3.07
CA CYS A 25 -6.86 7.82 4.26
C CYS A 25 -7.56 9.16 4.00
N PHE A 26 -8.72 9.35 4.63
CA PHE A 26 -9.39 10.64 4.64
C PHE A 26 -8.50 11.67 5.34
N ASP A 27 -8.53 12.94 4.88
CA ASP A 27 -7.64 13.99 5.34
C ASP A 27 -7.63 14.17 6.86
N TRP A 28 -8.80 14.13 7.50
CA TRP A 28 -8.88 14.26 8.96
C TRP A 28 -8.11 13.15 9.66
N TYR A 29 -8.32 11.92 9.23
CA TYR A 29 -7.64 10.75 9.81
C TYR A 29 -6.13 10.85 9.56
N ARG A 30 -5.75 11.23 8.34
CA ARG A 30 -4.35 11.40 7.96
C ARG A 30 -3.65 12.44 8.82
N ALA A 31 -4.33 13.56 9.10
CA ALA A 31 -3.78 14.65 9.92
C ALA A 31 -3.60 14.25 11.40
N HIS A 32 -4.34 13.22 11.86
CA HIS A 32 -4.26 12.76 13.24
C HIS A 32 -3.38 11.52 13.42
N GLN A 33 -2.77 11.02 12.35
CA GLN A 33 -1.82 9.92 12.45
C GLN A 33 -0.51 10.39 13.05
N ASN A 34 0.20 9.48 13.71
CA ASN A 34 1.56 9.76 14.17
C ASN A 34 2.48 9.77 12.95
N GLU A 35 2.92 10.96 12.56
CA GLU A 35 3.72 11.14 11.34
C GLU A 35 5.06 10.42 11.41
N GLU A 36 5.68 10.39 12.58
CA GLU A 36 6.94 9.69 12.77
C GLU A 36 6.79 8.19 12.53
N GLN A 37 5.76 7.58 13.13
CA GLN A 37 5.48 6.14 12.93
C GLN A 37 5.11 5.84 11.48
N THR A 38 4.31 6.71 10.87
CA THR A 38 3.91 6.57 9.48
C THR A 38 5.13 6.59 8.56
N GLU A 39 6.04 7.53 8.76
CA GLU A 39 7.25 7.65 7.95
C GLU A 39 8.20 6.47 8.18
N GLN A 40 8.32 5.99 9.42
CA GLN A 40 9.12 4.80 9.72
C GLN A 40 8.59 3.58 8.96
N LEU A 41 7.27 3.41 8.90
CA LEU A 41 6.65 2.32 8.15
C LEU A 41 6.93 2.45 6.65
N ARG A 42 6.82 3.67 6.11
CA ARG A 42 7.12 3.93 4.70
C ARG A 42 8.56 3.62 4.35
N VAL A 43 9.49 4.05 5.20
CA VAL A 43 10.92 3.77 5.01
C VAL A 43 11.18 2.28 5.01
N LEU A 44 10.58 1.55 5.96
CA LEU A 44 10.69 0.10 6.01
C LEU A 44 10.20 -0.55 4.73
N CYS A 45 9.02 -0.17 4.26
CA CYS A 45 8.43 -0.74 3.04
C CYS A 45 9.28 -0.44 1.81
N ARG A 46 9.80 0.78 1.68
CA ARG A 46 10.68 1.16 0.58
C ARG A 46 11.98 0.36 0.61
N SER A 47 12.55 0.17 1.80
CA SER A 47 13.79 -0.59 1.96
C SER A 47 13.58 -2.06 1.58
N LEU A 48 12.49 -2.66 2.01
CA LEU A 48 12.17 -4.04 1.66
C LEU A 48 12.00 -4.21 0.15
N ALA A 49 11.31 -3.27 -0.49
CA ALA A 49 11.12 -3.31 -1.94
C ALA A 49 12.44 -3.10 -2.70
N ALA A 50 13.33 -2.24 -2.18
CA ALA A 50 14.62 -1.98 -2.80
C ALA A 50 15.59 -3.15 -2.65
N GLU A 51 15.53 -3.86 -1.53
CA GLU A 51 16.49 -4.92 -1.20
C GLU A 51 16.04 -6.31 -1.68
N ASN A 52 14.79 -6.48 -2.08
CA ASN A 52 14.22 -7.77 -2.45
C ASN A 52 13.60 -7.71 -3.85
N LYS A 53 14.02 -8.63 -4.70
CA LYS A 53 13.65 -8.66 -6.12
C LYS A 53 12.15 -8.73 -6.37
N ASP A 54 11.43 -9.52 -5.60
CA ASP A 54 10.00 -9.81 -5.83
C ASP A 54 9.09 -9.12 -4.82
N ILE A 55 9.59 -8.06 -4.17
CA ILE A 55 8.81 -7.25 -3.24
C ILE A 55 8.62 -5.85 -3.82
N TYR A 56 7.38 -5.39 -3.82
CA TYR A 56 6.98 -4.09 -4.36
C TYR A 56 6.24 -3.30 -3.29
N PHE A 57 6.30 -1.99 -3.36
CA PHE A 57 5.56 -1.11 -2.45
C PHE A 57 4.70 -0.15 -3.24
N LEU A 58 3.38 -0.19 -3.00
CA LEU A 58 2.42 0.74 -3.56
C LEU A 58 1.90 1.63 -2.43
N ASP A 59 2.30 2.90 -2.44
CA ASP A 59 1.93 3.87 -1.42
C ASP A 59 0.83 4.78 -1.95
N LEU A 60 -0.40 4.58 -1.46
CA LEU A 60 -1.55 5.40 -1.82
C LEU A 60 -2.01 6.30 -0.66
N LEU A 61 -1.23 6.35 0.43
CA LEU A 61 -1.65 7.08 1.64
C LEU A 61 -2.00 8.54 1.36
N ASP A 62 -1.15 9.23 0.61
CA ASP A 62 -1.33 10.65 0.29
C ASP A 62 -1.66 10.88 -1.18
N ASP A 63 -2.24 9.89 -1.87
CA ASP A 63 -2.59 10.00 -3.27
C ASP A 63 -3.70 11.04 -3.46
N PRO A 64 -3.45 12.14 -4.21
CA PRO A 64 -4.43 13.22 -4.37
C PRO A 64 -5.66 12.85 -5.18
N ASP A 65 -5.66 11.71 -5.86
CA ASP A 65 -6.83 11.23 -6.60
C ASP A 65 -7.96 10.79 -5.68
N PHE A 66 -7.65 10.50 -4.41
CA PHE A 66 -8.68 10.16 -3.42
C PHE A 66 -9.15 11.42 -2.72
N VAL A 67 -10.42 11.77 -2.95
CA VAL A 67 -11.03 12.98 -2.43
C VAL A 67 -12.11 12.61 -1.42
N LYS A 68 -12.66 13.63 -0.73
CA LYS A 68 -13.62 13.45 0.36
C LYS A 68 -14.79 12.53 -0.04
N ASP A 69 -15.32 12.71 -1.24
CA ASP A 69 -16.47 11.95 -1.71
C ASP A 69 -16.18 10.48 -1.99
N ASP A 70 -14.92 10.07 -1.99
CA ASP A 70 -14.51 8.67 -2.15
C ASP A 70 -14.66 7.87 -0.87
N TYR A 71 -14.90 8.52 0.27
CA TYR A 71 -14.90 7.87 1.58
C TYR A 71 -16.31 7.79 2.16
N TYR A 72 -16.63 6.63 2.72
CA TYR A 72 -17.82 6.44 3.51
C TYR A 72 -17.67 7.05 4.90
N ASP A 73 -16.49 6.83 5.51
CA ASP A 73 -16.08 7.43 6.76
C ASP A 73 -14.56 7.70 6.74
N VAL A 74 -13.93 7.90 7.90
CA VAL A 74 -12.53 8.35 7.97
C VAL A 74 -11.53 7.36 7.35
N ASN A 75 -11.89 6.08 7.23
CA ASN A 75 -10.96 5.07 6.71
C ASN A 75 -11.60 4.01 5.81
N HIS A 76 -12.88 4.19 5.44
CA HIS A 76 -13.58 3.28 4.55
C HIS A 76 -13.99 3.98 3.26
N LEU A 77 -13.70 3.35 2.13
CA LEU A 77 -14.05 3.89 0.84
C LEU A 77 -15.50 3.57 0.48
N GLN A 78 -16.21 4.55 -0.14
CA GLN A 78 -17.49 4.30 -0.80
C GLN A 78 -17.25 3.63 -2.15
N ASP A 79 -18.34 3.29 -2.87
CA ASP A 79 -18.26 2.61 -4.16
C ASP A 79 -17.33 3.32 -5.15
N ASN A 80 -17.39 4.64 -5.26
CA ASN A 80 -16.55 5.40 -6.17
C ASN A 80 -15.07 5.30 -5.79
N GLY A 81 -14.78 5.43 -4.49
CA GLY A 81 -13.42 5.30 -3.97
C GLY A 81 -12.91 3.88 -4.11
N ALA A 82 -13.75 2.88 -3.84
CA ALA A 82 -13.39 1.48 -3.98
C ALA A 82 -13.05 1.12 -5.42
N LYS A 83 -13.83 1.62 -6.39
CA LYS A 83 -13.55 1.41 -7.82
C LYS A 83 -12.23 2.05 -8.22
N LYS A 84 -11.99 3.28 -7.76
CA LYS A 84 -10.74 4.00 -8.01
C LYS A 84 -9.54 3.24 -7.42
N PHE A 85 -9.68 2.79 -6.18
CA PHE A 85 -8.66 2.00 -5.49
C PHE A 85 -8.36 0.70 -6.25
N SER A 86 -9.40 -0.05 -6.61
CA SER A 86 -9.25 -1.31 -7.35
C SER A 86 -8.56 -1.09 -8.69
N ARG A 87 -8.89 0.00 -9.39
CA ARG A 87 -8.27 0.33 -10.67
C ARG A 87 -6.79 0.62 -10.51
N LYS A 88 -6.43 1.41 -9.48
CA LYS A 88 -5.02 1.73 -9.21
C LYS A 88 -4.20 0.49 -8.84
N VAL A 89 -4.76 -0.38 -8.01
CA VAL A 89 -4.10 -1.64 -7.65
C VAL A 89 -3.94 -2.53 -8.88
N ASN A 90 -4.99 -2.64 -9.69
CA ASN A 90 -4.93 -3.44 -10.92
C ASN A 90 -3.87 -2.91 -11.89
N ASP A 91 -3.82 -1.59 -12.10
CA ASP A 91 -2.82 -0.97 -12.97
C ASP A 91 -1.40 -1.23 -12.46
N PHE A 92 -1.21 -1.16 -11.15
CA PHE A 92 0.08 -1.47 -10.55
C PHE A 92 0.46 -2.94 -10.77
N LEU A 93 -0.46 -3.86 -10.54
CA LEU A 93 -0.22 -5.28 -10.74
C LEU A 93 0.14 -5.58 -12.20
N LEU A 94 -0.55 -4.94 -13.15
CA LEU A 94 -0.22 -5.08 -14.57
C LEU A 94 1.18 -4.52 -14.89
N SER A 95 1.58 -3.44 -14.22
CA SER A 95 2.89 -2.81 -14.46
C SER A 95 4.04 -3.70 -14.00
N ILE A 96 3.82 -4.56 -13.00
CA ILE A 96 4.86 -5.46 -12.50
C ILE A 96 4.78 -6.86 -13.08
N ASP A 97 3.70 -7.16 -13.81
CA ASP A 97 3.53 -8.45 -14.47
C ASP A 97 4.57 -8.60 -15.57
N GLY A 98 5.25 -9.72 -15.59
CA GLY A 98 6.30 -9.99 -16.58
C GLY A 98 7.68 -9.44 -16.22
N LYS A 99 7.80 -8.77 -15.09
CA LYS A 99 9.12 -8.31 -14.62
C LYS A 99 9.95 -9.43 -14.01
#